data_c37d27696f6c89c7753594db0003b1b2
#
_entry.id   c37d27696f6c89c7753594db0003b1b2
#
_cell.length_a   1.000
_cell.length_b   1.000
_cell.length_c   1.000
_cell.angle_alpha   90.00
_cell.angle_beta   90.00
_cell.angle_gamma   90.00
#
_symmetry.space_group_name_H-M   'P 1'
#
loop_
_entity.id
_entity.type
_entity.pdbx_description
1 polymer ?
#
loop_
_entity_poly.entity_id
_entity_poly.type
_entity_poly.pdbx_seq_one_letter_code
_entity_poly.pdbx_strand_id
1 'polypeptide(L)' 'IAALEETIAKLEEQISALETEMCSPELMTDYLKLDEKAKTLAEAKTALEAAYEEWMELQ' A
#
# COMPACT_ATOMS: atom_id res chain seq x y z
N ILE A 1 1.90 20.60 1.18
CA ILE A 1 1.71 19.69 2.31
C ILE A 1 0.37 18.96 2.19
N ALA A 2 -0.70 19.66 1.79
CA ALA A 2 -1.99 19.01 1.57
C ALA A 2 -1.89 17.91 0.51
N ALA A 3 -1.12 18.15 -0.55
CA ALA A 3 -0.92 17.14 -1.59
C ALA A 3 -0.21 15.89 -1.07
N LEU A 4 0.75 16.09 -0.16
CA LEU A 4 1.48 14.98 0.43
C LEU A 4 0.58 14.18 1.37
N GLU A 5 -0.26 14.85 2.14
CA GLU A 5 -1.23 14.19 3.00
C GLU A 5 -2.22 13.37 2.19
N GLU A 6 -2.66 13.87 1.04
CA GLU A 6 -3.53 13.13 0.15
C GLU A 6 -2.83 11.89 -0.40
N THR A 7 -1.56 12.02 -0.76
CA THR A 7 -0.76 10.90 -1.24
C THR A 7 -0.67 9.82 -0.17
N ILE A 8 -0.40 10.20 1.07
CA ILE A 8 -0.33 9.28 2.19
C ILE A 8 -1.67 8.57 2.38
N ALA A 9 -2.77 9.33 2.37
CA ALA A 9 -4.10 8.75 2.55
C ALA A 9 -4.43 7.74 1.44
N LYS A 10 -4.10 8.07 0.19
CA LYS A 10 -4.34 7.16 -0.93
C LYS A 10 -3.52 5.88 -0.81
N LEU A 11 -2.26 6.00 -0.41
CA LEU A 11 -1.40 4.83 -0.22
C LEU A 11 -1.92 3.95 0.91
N GLU A 12 -2.36 4.53 2.01
CA GLU A 12 -2.94 3.77 3.11
C GLU A 12 -4.20 3.05 2.67
N GLU A 13 -5.03 3.71 1.87
CA GLU A 13 -6.24 3.12 1.33
C GLU A 13 -5.92 1.95 0.41
N GLN A 14 -4.93 2.11 -0.46
CA GLN A 14 -4.49 1.05 -1.35
C GLN A 14 -3.96 -0.16 -0.57
N ILE A 15 -3.16 0.09 0.44
CA ILE A 15 -2.62 -0.97 1.29
C ILE A 15 -3.74 -1.73 1.96
N SER A 16 -4.71 -1.02 2.52
CA SER A 16 -5.85 -1.64 3.18
C SER A 16 -6.66 -2.50 2.20
N ALA A 17 -6.90 -1.98 0.99
CA ALA A 17 -7.63 -2.71 -0.05
C ALA A 17 -6.88 -3.97 -0.47
N LEU A 18 -5.55 -3.87 -0.64
CA LEU A 18 -4.73 -5.01 -1.02
C LEU A 18 -4.71 -6.08 0.07
N GLU A 19 -4.61 -5.67 1.32
CA GLU A 19 -4.64 -6.61 2.43
C GLU A 19 -5.98 -7.34 2.51
N THR A 20 -7.07 -6.62 2.26
CA THR A 20 -8.40 -7.21 2.23
C THR A 20 -8.52 -8.21 1.08
N GLU A 21 -8.01 -7.86 -0.10
CA GLU A 21 -8.01 -8.76 -1.24
C GLU A 21 -7.19 -10.02 -0.99
N MET A 22 -6.04 -9.87 -0.34
CA MET A 22 -5.16 -11.00 -0.03
C MET A 22 -5.80 -11.96 0.96
N CYS A 23 -6.77 -11.52 1.73
CA CYS A 23 -7.52 -12.37 2.64
C CYS A 23 -8.66 -13.11 1.95
N SER A 24 -8.90 -12.85 0.66
CA SER A 24 -9.96 -13.52 -0.09
C SER A 24 -9.62 -14.98 -0.30
N PRO A 25 -10.57 -15.92 -0.08
CA PRO A 25 -10.32 -17.33 -0.34
C PRO A 25 -9.93 -17.64 -1.78
N GLU A 26 -10.44 -16.85 -2.72
CA GLU A 26 -10.12 -17.03 -4.14
C GLU A 26 -8.65 -16.79 -4.41
N LEU A 27 -8.06 -15.78 -3.79
CA LEU A 27 -6.64 -15.47 -3.96
C LEU A 27 -5.75 -16.44 -3.21
N MET A 28 -6.25 -17.00 -2.12
CA MET A 28 -5.48 -17.98 -1.35
C MET A 28 -5.18 -19.25 -2.13
N THR A 29 -6.01 -19.57 -3.12
CA THR A 29 -5.80 -20.73 -3.98
C THR A 29 -5.01 -20.40 -5.25
N ASP A 30 -4.80 -19.13 -5.54
CA ASP A 30 -4.06 -18.67 -6.72
C ASP A 30 -2.75 -18.00 -6.28
N TYR A 31 -1.71 -18.81 -6.20
CA TYR A 31 -0.41 -18.32 -5.71
C TYR A 31 0.22 -17.26 -6.60
N LEU A 32 -0.02 -17.32 -7.92
CA LEU A 32 0.53 -16.33 -8.83
C LEU A 32 -0.06 -14.95 -8.59
N LYS A 33 -1.38 -14.88 -8.44
CA LYS A 33 -2.05 -13.61 -8.14
C LYS A 33 -1.70 -13.12 -6.75
N LEU A 34 -1.60 -14.03 -5.81
CA LEU A 34 -1.22 -13.67 -4.45
C LEU A 34 0.18 -13.06 -4.42
N ASP A 35 1.11 -13.63 -5.16
CA ASP A 35 2.48 -13.13 -5.25
C ASP A 35 2.51 -11.72 -5.89
N GLU A 36 1.75 -11.50 -6.94
CA GLU A 36 1.65 -10.19 -7.58
C GLU A 36 1.08 -9.15 -6.62
N LYS A 37 0.04 -9.51 -5.88
CA LYS A 37 -0.55 -8.62 -4.88
C LYS A 37 0.43 -8.31 -3.77
N ALA A 38 1.19 -9.31 -3.34
CA ALA A 38 2.20 -9.12 -2.29
C ALA A 38 3.28 -8.15 -2.74
N LYS A 39 3.72 -8.24 -3.98
CA LYS A 39 4.70 -7.31 -4.54
C LYS A 39 4.16 -5.88 -4.60
N THR A 40 2.92 -5.73 -5.07
CA THR A 40 2.28 -4.42 -5.13
C THR A 40 2.13 -3.84 -3.73
N LEU A 41 1.77 -4.68 -2.77
CA LEU A 41 1.64 -4.25 -1.38
C LEU A 41 2.98 -3.76 -0.81
N ALA A 42 4.05 -4.50 -1.08
CA ALA A 42 5.38 -4.11 -0.62
C ALA A 42 5.81 -2.78 -1.23
N GLU A 43 5.55 -2.58 -2.51
CA GLU A 43 5.85 -1.31 -3.18
C GLU A 43 5.04 -0.16 -2.59
N ALA A 44 3.76 -0.39 -2.33
CA ALA A 44 2.91 0.63 -1.72
C ALA A 44 3.39 1.00 -0.33
N LYS A 45 3.82 0.02 0.47
CA LYS A 45 4.34 0.26 1.80
C LYS A 45 5.64 1.07 1.76
N THR A 46 6.53 0.75 0.81
CA THR A 46 7.78 1.48 0.64
C THR A 46 7.49 2.94 0.25
N ALA A 47 6.55 3.14 -0.67
CA ALA A 47 6.15 4.49 -1.08
C ALA A 47 5.54 5.26 0.08
N LEU A 48 4.75 4.59 0.91
CA LEU A 48 4.14 5.21 2.08
C LEU A 48 5.19 5.65 3.08
N GLU A 49 6.19 4.81 3.35
CA GLU A 49 7.29 5.16 4.24
C GLU A 49 8.05 6.39 3.74
N ALA A 50 8.34 6.43 2.44
CA ALA A 50 9.01 7.57 1.83
C ALA A 50 8.18 8.84 1.96
N ALA A 51 6.87 8.73 1.77
CA ALA A 51 5.97 9.86 1.90
C ALA A 51 5.93 10.38 3.33
N TYR A 52 5.92 9.48 4.31
CA TYR A 52 5.96 9.87 5.72
C TYR A 52 7.27 10.57 6.07
N GLU A 53 8.40 10.10 5.56
CA GLU A 53 9.69 10.74 5.80
C GLU A 53 9.71 12.16 5.25
N GLU A 54 9.20 12.36 4.05
CA GLU A 54 9.09 13.69 3.47
C GLU A 54 8.19 14.59 4.30
N TRP A 55 7.08 14.05 4.74
CA TRP A 55 6.13 14.79 5.55
C TRP A 55 6.75 15.25 6.87
N MET A 56 7.50 14.36 7.51
CA MET A 56 8.20 14.69 8.75
C MET A 56 9.28 15.76 8.56
N GLU A 57 9.99 15.70 7.44
CA GLU A 57 11.01 16.70 7.13
C GLU A 57 10.41 18.09 6.89
N LEU A 58 9.19 18.14 6.36
CA LEU A 58 8.52 19.41 6.08
C LEU A 58 7.88 20.04 7.31
N GLN A 59 7.78 19.33 8.39
CA GLN A 59 7.33 19.86 9.65
C GLN A 59 8.50 20.40 10.47
#